data_49d4a41d148abffccf435380b962e422
#
_entry.id   49d4a41d148abffccf435380b962e422
#
_cell.length_a   1.000
_cell.length_b   1.000
_cell.length_c   1.000
_cell.angle_alpha   90.00
_cell.angle_beta   90.00
_cell.angle_gamma   90.00
#
_symmetry.space_group_name_H-M   'P 1'
#
loop_
_entity.id
_entity.type
_entity.pdbx_description
1 polymer ?
#
loop_
_entity_poly.entity_id
_entity_poly.type
_entity_poly.pdbx_seq_one_letter_code
_entity_poly.pdbx_strand_id
1 'polypeptide(L)'
;MALGQSNFNLSLVGSYEWPTTEGSDIWGWVDGSGNEYALIGLNDGFACVNVSNPTNPVQEFYISDINSTWRDVKTWGNFAYITTEADAGLLIVDLTDMTGGTYWHVSNFTHPTNGSSVEFTAAHNLFIDENGICYIFGASSATGGSPSDGAIFLDVAANATAPVYLGEWDDEYIHDGMARGDTMYAGCIYAGELFVVDVSDKNNPS
;
A
#
# COMPACT_ATOMS: atom_id res chain seq x y z
N MET A 1 -27.08 6.67 -17.72
CA MET A 1 -27.66 8.00 -17.39
C MET A 1 -26.57 8.73 -16.60
N ALA A 2 -25.88 9.68 -17.19
CA ALA A 2 -24.87 10.45 -16.47
C ALA A 2 -25.58 11.32 -15.43
N LEU A 3 -25.34 11.06 -14.16
CA LEU A 3 -25.77 11.96 -13.08
C LEU A 3 -24.93 13.23 -13.25
N GLY A 4 -25.60 14.37 -13.49
CA GLY A 4 -24.94 15.65 -13.60
C GLY A 4 -24.20 15.98 -12.30
N GLN A 5 -22.88 15.92 -12.32
CA GLN A 5 -22.06 16.45 -11.23
C GLN A 5 -22.07 17.97 -11.31
N SER A 6 -22.43 18.63 -10.20
CA SER A 6 -22.23 20.06 -10.07
C SER A 6 -20.82 20.31 -9.55
N ASN A 7 -19.97 20.94 -10.36
CA ASN A 7 -18.60 21.30 -9.98
C ASN A 7 -18.62 22.69 -9.32
N PHE A 8 -17.91 22.82 -8.19
CA PHE A 8 -17.66 24.11 -7.55
C PHE A 8 -16.15 24.35 -7.44
N ASN A 9 -15.69 25.35 -8.19
CA ASN A 9 -14.26 25.72 -8.30
C ASN A 9 -13.32 24.61 -8.79
N LEU A 10 -13.87 23.56 -9.43
CA LEU A 10 -13.13 22.47 -10.05
C LEU A 10 -13.66 22.22 -11.46
N SER A 11 -12.80 21.80 -12.36
CA SER A 11 -13.18 21.35 -13.70
C SER A 11 -12.47 20.02 -13.99
N LEU A 12 -13.21 19.08 -14.59
CA LEU A 12 -12.61 17.86 -15.12
C LEU A 12 -11.72 18.22 -16.30
N VAL A 13 -10.45 17.83 -16.24
CA VAL A 13 -9.46 18.10 -17.28
C VAL A 13 -9.31 16.90 -18.23
N GLY A 14 -9.34 15.69 -17.68
CA GLY A 14 -9.27 14.44 -18.42
C GLY A 14 -9.71 13.27 -17.57
N SER A 15 -9.88 12.10 -18.17
CA SER A 15 -10.21 10.85 -17.51
C SER A 15 -9.52 9.68 -18.20
N TYR A 16 -9.27 8.62 -17.44
CA TYR A 16 -8.92 7.29 -17.94
C TYR A 16 -9.87 6.29 -17.30
N GLU A 17 -10.39 5.36 -18.07
CA GLU A 17 -11.41 4.41 -17.62
C GLU A 17 -11.03 2.99 -17.99
N TRP A 18 -11.28 2.05 -17.08
CA TRP A 18 -11.22 0.60 -17.32
C TRP A 18 -12.64 0.06 -17.42
N PRO A 19 -13.08 -0.42 -18.60
CA PRO A 19 -14.49 -0.81 -18.80
C PRO A 19 -14.87 -2.11 -18.08
N THR A 20 -13.89 -2.89 -17.61
CA THR A 20 -14.10 -4.24 -17.06
C THR A 20 -13.70 -4.40 -15.60
N THR A 21 -13.12 -3.38 -14.98
CA THR A 21 -12.67 -3.41 -13.58
C THR A 21 -12.95 -2.08 -12.88
N GLU A 22 -12.95 -2.09 -11.57
CA GLU A 22 -13.20 -0.91 -10.73
C GLU A 22 -11.92 -0.51 -9.98
N GLY A 23 -11.77 0.79 -9.71
CA GLY A 23 -10.67 1.33 -8.91
C GLY A 23 -10.93 1.14 -7.42
N SER A 24 -9.86 0.93 -6.66
CA SER A 24 -9.85 0.89 -5.20
C SER A 24 -9.13 2.12 -4.66
N ASP A 25 -7.81 2.08 -4.52
CA ASP A 25 -7.02 3.22 -4.04
C ASP A 25 -6.20 3.85 -5.17
N ILE A 26 -5.73 5.08 -4.93
CA ILE A 26 -4.87 5.83 -5.84
C ILE A 26 -3.73 6.51 -5.09
N TRP A 27 -2.52 6.44 -5.65
CA TRP A 27 -1.35 7.17 -5.17
C TRP A 27 -0.66 7.92 -6.29
N GLY A 28 0.17 8.91 -5.96
CA GLY A 28 0.96 9.68 -6.91
C GLY A 28 2.43 9.31 -6.87
N TRP A 29 3.09 9.32 -8.03
CA TRP A 29 4.54 9.19 -8.14
C TRP A 29 5.08 10.11 -9.24
N VAL A 30 6.29 10.62 -9.04
CA VAL A 30 7.00 11.46 -10.02
C VAL A 30 8.36 10.84 -10.29
N ASP A 31 8.68 10.64 -11.56
CA ASP A 31 9.98 10.09 -11.97
C ASP A 31 11.11 11.12 -11.92
N GLY A 32 12.36 10.65 -12.11
CA GLY A 32 13.55 11.51 -12.11
C GLY A 32 13.60 12.53 -13.26
N SER A 33 12.69 12.45 -14.24
CA SER A 33 12.53 13.39 -15.36
C SER A 33 11.42 14.41 -15.13
N GLY A 34 10.66 14.25 -14.04
CA GLY A 34 9.54 15.11 -13.67
C GLY A 34 8.22 14.69 -14.32
N ASN A 35 8.10 13.50 -14.90
CA ASN A 35 6.84 12.97 -15.35
C ASN A 35 6.00 12.53 -14.15
N GLU A 36 4.71 12.79 -14.21
CA GLU A 36 3.74 12.51 -13.15
C GLU A 36 2.91 11.27 -13.48
N TYR A 37 2.71 10.40 -12.49
CA TYR A 37 1.98 9.15 -12.64
C TYR A 37 0.94 8.98 -11.54
N ALA A 38 -0.24 8.50 -11.94
CA ALA A 38 -1.24 7.94 -11.03
C ALA A 38 -1.02 6.42 -10.95
N LEU A 39 -0.85 5.93 -9.74
CA LEU A 39 -0.72 4.52 -9.39
C LEU A 39 -2.04 4.07 -8.81
N ILE A 40 -2.68 3.08 -9.44
CA ILE A 40 -4.07 2.75 -9.14
C ILE A 40 -4.19 1.27 -8.80
N GLY A 41 -4.70 1.00 -7.60
CA GLY A 41 -5.20 -0.31 -7.23
C GLY A 41 -6.53 -0.58 -7.95
N LEU A 42 -6.62 -1.69 -8.66
CA LEU A 42 -7.81 -2.14 -9.36
C LEU A 42 -8.29 -3.47 -8.75
N ASN A 43 -9.56 -3.82 -8.94
CA ASN A 43 -10.09 -5.07 -8.41
C ASN A 43 -9.33 -6.31 -8.89
N ASP A 44 -8.77 -6.27 -10.08
CA ASP A 44 -8.09 -7.39 -10.73
C ASP A 44 -6.60 -7.14 -10.97
N GLY A 45 -6.03 -6.08 -10.34
CA GLY A 45 -4.61 -5.80 -10.50
C GLY A 45 -4.17 -4.41 -10.08
N PHE A 46 -3.06 -3.97 -10.67
CA PHE A 46 -2.42 -2.69 -10.43
C PHE A 46 -2.08 -2.01 -11.76
N ALA A 47 -2.34 -0.71 -11.87
CA ALA A 47 -2.05 0.07 -13.07
C ALA A 47 -1.21 1.31 -12.78
N CYS A 48 -0.32 1.64 -13.71
CA CYS A 48 0.41 2.91 -13.75
C CYS A 48 -0.09 3.74 -14.94
N VAL A 49 -0.54 4.95 -14.68
CA VAL A 49 -1.07 5.88 -15.68
C VAL A 49 -0.26 7.15 -15.67
N ASN A 50 0.33 7.51 -16.81
CA ASN A 50 1.01 8.78 -17.00
C ASN A 50 -0.04 9.91 -17.08
N VAL A 51 0.06 10.84 -16.16
CA VAL A 51 -0.83 12.01 -16.06
C VAL A 51 -0.10 13.34 -16.29
N SER A 52 1.14 13.30 -16.77
CA SER A 52 1.93 14.50 -17.10
C SER A 52 1.23 15.40 -18.10
N ASN A 53 0.43 14.83 -19.00
CA ASN A 53 -0.57 15.55 -19.77
C ASN A 53 -1.97 15.23 -19.25
N PRO A 54 -2.53 16.03 -18.33
CA PRO A 54 -3.79 15.70 -17.67
C PRO A 54 -5.01 15.69 -18.59
N THR A 55 -4.90 16.27 -19.82
CA THR A 55 -5.98 16.20 -20.82
C THR A 55 -5.98 14.90 -21.61
N ASN A 56 -4.92 14.10 -21.52
CA ASN A 56 -4.77 12.83 -22.20
C ASN A 56 -3.96 11.84 -21.36
N PRO A 57 -4.51 11.33 -20.25
CA PRO A 57 -3.87 10.29 -19.44
C PRO A 57 -3.62 9.04 -20.28
N VAL A 58 -2.47 8.38 -20.07
CA VAL A 58 -2.06 7.18 -20.82
C VAL A 58 -1.63 6.10 -19.85
N GLN A 59 -2.23 4.91 -19.94
CA GLN A 59 -1.74 3.75 -19.19
C GLN A 59 -0.39 3.31 -19.74
N GLU A 60 0.63 3.30 -18.87
CA GLU A 60 1.96 2.79 -19.21
C GLU A 60 1.97 1.26 -19.12
N PHE A 61 1.48 0.73 -17.99
CA PHE A 61 1.38 -0.70 -17.78
C PHE A 61 0.22 -1.09 -16.87
N TYR A 62 -0.09 -2.37 -16.89
CA TYR A 62 -1.04 -3.03 -16.01
C TYR A 62 -0.47 -4.39 -15.59
N ILE A 63 -0.53 -4.69 -14.30
CA ILE A 63 -0.14 -5.96 -13.71
C ILE A 63 -1.41 -6.65 -13.20
N SER A 64 -1.76 -7.79 -13.79
CA SER A 64 -2.89 -8.60 -13.31
C SER A 64 -2.54 -9.28 -12.00
N ASP A 65 -3.50 -9.30 -11.08
CA ASP A 65 -3.34 -9.90 -9.76
C ASP A 65 -4.65 -10.57 -9.32
N ILE A 66 -4.64 -11.23 -8.15
CA ILE A 66 -5.81 -11.87 -7.56
C ILE A 66 -6.93 -10.84 -7.30
N ASN A 67 -8.17 -11.20 -7.57
CA ASN A 67 -9.30 -10.29 -7.40
C ASN A 67 -9.49 -9.90 -5.93
N SER A 68 -9.57 -8.58 -5.69
CA SER A 68 -9.89 -7.99 -4.40
C SER A 68 -10.56 -6.63 -4.59
N THR A 69 -11.57 -6.34 -3.80
CA THR A 69 -12.21 -5.02 -3.79
C THR A 69 -11.28 -3.96 -3.17
N TRP A 70 -10.46 -4.37 -2.21
CA TRP A 70 -9.57 -3.47 -1.46
C TRP A 70 -8.11 -3.72 -1.86
N ARG A 71 -7.47 -2.67 -2.36
CA ARG A 71 -6.09 -2.69 -2.80
C ARG A 71 -5.49 -1.30 -2.61
N ASP A 72 -4.67 -1.15 -1.57
CA ASP A 72 -4.05 0.12 -1.22
C ASP A 72 -2.63 0.24 -1.79
N VAL A 73 -2.20 1.47 -2.10
CA VAL A 73 -0.93 1.75 -2.81
C VAL A 73 -0.18 2.88 -2.13
N LYS A 74 1.11 2.67 -1.84
CA LYS A 74 2.05 3.74 -1.43
C LYS A 74 3.39 3.54 -2.13
N THR A 75 4.26 4.56 -2.06
CA THR A 75 5.59 4.52 -2.69
C THR A 75 6.71 4.83 -1.73
N TRP A 76 7.87 4.22 -1.99
CA TRP A 76 9.15 4.64 -1.43
C TRP A 76 10.21 4.65 -2.54
N GLY A 77 10.82 5.82 -2.78
CA GLY A 77 11.74 6.00 -3.90
C GLY A 77 11.10 5.65 -5.25
N ASN A 78 11.68 4.68 -5.93
CA ASN A 78 11.20 4.21 -7.23
C ASN A 78 10.37 2.91 -7.15
N PHE A 79 9.88 2.55 -5.97
CA PHE A 79 9.09 1.34 -5.79
C PHE A 79 7.68 1.67 -5.31
N ALA A 80 6.69 1.00 -5.88
CA ALA A 80 5.34 0.96 -5.35
C ALA A 80 5.15 -0.29 -4.49
N TYR A 81 4.42 -0.14 -3.40
CA TYR A 81 4.03 -1.19 -2.47
C TYR A 81 2.52 -1.25 -2.44
N ILE A 82 1.96 -2.43 -2.68
CA ILE A 82 0.53 -2.63 -2.84
C ILE A 82 0.08 -3.78 -1.94
N THR A 83 -0.91 -3.50 -1.08
CA THR A 83 -1.60 -4.50 -0.27
C THR A 83 -2.90 -4.93 -0.95
N THR A 84 -3.44 -6.06 -0.51
CA THR A 84 -4.76 -6.55 -0.91
C THR A 84 -5.35 -7.40 0.21
N GLU A 85 -6.68 -7.42 0.35
CA GLU A 85 -7.38 -8.35 1.24
C GLU A 85 -7.47 -9.79 0.69
N ALA A 86 -7.01 -10.01 -0.52
CA ALA A 86 -6.84 -11.37 -1.05
C ALA A 86 -5.47 -11.95 -0.65
N ASP A 87 -5.35 -13.28 -0.63
CA ASP A 87 -4.14 -13.99 -0.20
C ASP A 87 -3.00 -13.88 -1.23
N ALA A 88 -2.40 -12.69 -1.36
CA ALA A 88 -1.32 -12.41 -2.31
C ALA A 88 -0.04 -11.84 -1.66
N GLY A 89 -0.10 -11.45 -0.38
CA GLY A 89 0.99 -10.75 0.30
C GLY A 89 1.19 -9.32 -0.20
N LEU A 90 2.41 -8.82 -0.08
CA LEU A 90 2.81 -7.50 -0.54
C LEU A 90 3.29 -7.57 -1.99
N LEU A 91 2.62 -6.88 -2.90
CA LEU A 91 3.12 -6.67 -4.26
C LEU A 91 4.08 -5.47 -4.25
N ILE A 92 5.30 -5.67 -4.73
CA ILE A 92 6.32 -4.63 -4.88
C ILE A 92 6.60 -4.46 -6.37
N VAL A 93 6.53 -3.25 -6.88
CA VAL A 93 6.71 -2.94 -8.31
C VAL A 93 7.83 -1.94 -8.51
N ASP A 94 8.78 -2.24 -9.39
CA ASP A 94 9.81 -1.30 -9.81
C ASP A 94 9.23 -0.32 -10.85
N LEU A 95 9.04 0.92 -10.44
CA LEU A 95 8.48 1.99 -11.27
C LEU A 95 9.47 2.55 -12.31
N THR A 96 10.73 2.11 -12.29
CA THR A 96 11.68 2.47 -13.35
C THR A 96 11.51 1.60 -14.60
N ASP A 97 10.86 0.44 -14.44
CA ASP A 97 10.49 -0.44 -15.56
C ASP A 97 9.06 -0.14 -16.03
N MET A 98 8.94 0.80 -16.95
CA MET A 98 7.64 1.20 -17.53
C MET A 98 6.97 0.12 -18.40
N THR A 99 7.56 -1.07 -18.50
CA THR A 99 6.87 -2.24 -19.08
C THR A 99 6.00 -2.97 -18.09
N GLY A 100 6.20 -2.70 -16.77
CA GLY A 100 5.52 -3.42 -15.68
C GLY A 100 5.98 -4.87 -15.54
N GLY A 101 7.14 -5.21 -16.11
CA GLY A 101 7.68 -6.58 -16.07
C GLY A 101 8.48 -6.93 -14.82
N THR A 102 8.85 -5.90 -14.02
CA THR A 102 9.72 -6.06 -12.87
C THR A 102 8.92 -5.85 -11.57
N TYR A 103 8.49 -6.94 -10.94
CA TYR A 103 7.74 -6.92 -9.69
C TYR A 103 7.94 -8.21 -8.88
N TRP A 104 7.59 -8.17 -7.59
CA TRP A 104 7.70 -9.27 -6.64
C TRP A 104 6.43 -9.37 -5.79
N HIS A 105 6.00 -10.59 -5.47
CA HIS A 105 5.07 -10.88 -4.40
C HIS A 105 5.86 -11.42 -3.20
N VAL A 106 5.76 -10.76 -2.05
CA VAL A 106 6.49 -11.12 -0.84
C VAL A 106 5.49 -11.27 0.31
N SER A 107 5.50 -12.43 0.96
CA SER A 107 4.61 -12.73 2.10
C SER A 107 5.37 -13.07 3.39
N ASN A 108 6.67 -13.36 3.30
CA ASN A 108 7.49 -13.77 4.43
C ASN A 108 8.61 -12.76 4.70
N PHE A 109 8.69 -12.29 5.93
CA PHE A 109 9.64 -11.26 6.36
C PHE A 109 10.36 -11.72 7.61
N THR A 110 11.67 -11.46 7.70
CA THR A 110 12.52 -11.94 8.81
C THR A 110 13.16 -10.77 9.52
N HIS A 111 13.12 -10.81 10.85
CA HIS A 111 13.77 -9.85 11.72
C HIS A 111 15.30 -10.00 11.67
N PRO A 112 16.08 -8.94 11.46
CA PRO A 112 17.50 -9.02 11.14
C PRO A 112 18.37 -9.47 12.30
N THR A 113 17.93 -9.29 13.55
CA THR A 113 18.77 -9.56 14.72
C THR A 113 18.35 -10.78 15.52
N ASN A 114 17.06 -11.05 15.67
CA ASN A 114 16.55 -12.16 16.48
C ASN A 114 16.10 -13.38 15.66
N GLY A 115 15.99 -13.23 14.32
CA GLY A 115 15.62 -14.30 13.41
C GLY A 115 14.14 -14.69 13.46
N SER A 116 13.30 -13.95 14.18
CA SER A 116 11.85 -14.15 14.11
C SER A 116 11.35 -13.82 12.71
N SER A 117 10.29 -14.47 12.27
CA SER A 117 9.68 -14.22 10.98
C SER A 117 8.18 -14.06 11.12
N VAL A 118 7.62 -13.21 10.28
CA VAL A 118 6.18 -13.04 10.11
C VAL A 118 5.79 -13.41 8.69
N GLU A 119 4.66 -14.07 8.56
CA GLU A 119 4.00 -14.28 7.27
C GLU A 119 2.68 -13.52 7.28
N PHE A 120 2.47 -12.64 6.30
CA PHE A 120 1.12 -12.15 6.02
C PHE A 120 0.76 -12.40 4.56
N THR A 121 -0.50 -12.67 4.32
CA THR A 121 -1.01 -12.95 2.98
C THR A 121 -2.06 -11.94 2.54
N ALA A 122 -2.76 -11.32 3.49
CA ALA A 122 -3.77 -10.30 3.25
C ALA A 122 -3.56 -9.11 4.18
N ALA A 123 -3.88 -7.90 3.71
CA ALA A 123 -3.89 -6.69 4.51
C ALA A 123 -4.84 -5.66 3.90
N HIS A 124 -5.42 -4.80 4.75
CA HIS A 124 -6.40 -3.82 4.32
C HIS A 124 -5.76 -2.56 3.77
N ASN A 125 -4.76 -2.00 4.47
CA ASN A 125 -4.18 -0.70 4.16
C ASN A 125 -2.67 -0.70 4.40
N LEU A 126 -1.95 0.30 3.90
CA LEU A 126 -0.56 0.55 4.25
C LEU A 126 -0.23 2.04 4.30
N PHE A 127 0.79 2.37 5.08
CA PHE A 127 1.38 3.70 5.14
C PHE A 127 2.91 3.58 5.14
N ILE A 128 3.60 4.51 4.49
CA ILE A 128 5.07 4.58 4.53
C ILE A 128 5.45 5.94 5.11
N ASP A 129 6.19 5.93 6.22
CA ASP A 129 6.62 7.14 6.89
C ASP A 129 7.84 7.81 6.22
N GLU A 130 8.24 8.95 6.76
CA GLU A 130 9.37 9.75 6.27
C GLU A 130 10.74 9.07 6.37
N ASN A 131 10.84 7.96 7.09
CA ASN A 131 12.06 7.18 7.25
C ASN A 131 12.09 5.93 6.36
N GLY A 132 11.00 5.66 5.63
CA GLY A 132 10.84 4.47 4.83
C GLY A 132 10.50 3.22 5.65
N ILE A 133 9.77 3.42 6.75
CA ILE A 133 9.12 2.33 7.46
C ILE A 133 7.71 2.18 6.90
N CYS A 134 7.43 1.01 6.38
CA CYS A 134 6.13 0.63 5.87
C CYS A 134 5.33 -0.05 6.98
N TYR A 135 4.21 0.54 7.34
CA TYR A 135 3.22 0.04 8.28
C TYR A 135 2.12 -0.64 7.47
N ILE A 136 1.95 -1.94 7.63
CA ILE A 136 0.91 -2.74 6.97
C ILE A 136 -0.21 -2.94 7.98
N PHE A 137 -1.40 -2.39 7.70
CA PHE A 137 -2.56 -2.40 8.60
C PHE A 137 -3.58 -3.47 8.21
N GLY A 138 -4.24 -4.06 9.21
CA GLY A 138 -5.16 -5.16 9.01
C GLY A 138 -4.45 -6.37 8.42
N ALA A 139 -3.18 -6.58 8.82
CA ALA A 139 -2.37 -7.67 8.31
C ALA A 139 -2.80 -9.00 8.91
N SER A 140 -3.06 -9.99 8.08
CA SER A 140 -3.47 -11.33 8.51
C SER A 140 -2.71 -12.45 7.80
N SER A 141 -2.55 -13.57 8.50
CA SER A 141 -1.92 -14.78 8.00
C SER A 141 -2.97 -15.79 7.53
N ALA A 142 -2.73 -16.45 6.40
CA ALA A 142 -3.62 -17.49 5.87
C ALA A 142 -3.77 -18.71 6.81
N THR A 143 -2.80 -18.91 7.73
CA THR A 143 -2.80 -20.04 8.66
C THR A 143 -3.42 -19.72 10.02
N GLY A 144 -3.81 -18.46 10.22
CA GLY A 144 -4.22 -17.93 11.53
C GLY A 144 -3.01 -17.80 12.49
N GLY A 145 -3.11 -16.91 13.44
CA GLY A 145 -2.04 -16.57 14.38
C GLY A 145 -1.57 -15.14 14.16
N SER A 146 -0.37 -14.78 14.60
CA SER A 146 0.18 -13.46 14.39
C SER A 146 0.74 -13.31 12.96
N PRO A 147 0.49 -12.19 12.27
CA PRO A 147 -0.37 -11.08 12.70
C PRO A 147 -1.84 -11.47 12.68
N SER A 148 -2.64 -10.90 13.59
CA SER A 148 -4.07 -11.09 13.68
C SER A 148 -4.83 -9.77 13.49
N ASP A 149 -4.69 -9.19 12.30
CA ASP A 149 -5.39 -7.99 11.82
C ASP A 149 -4.85 -6.64 12.40
N GLY A 150 -3.74 -6.63 13.15
CA GLY A 150 -3.05 -5.45 13.65
C GLY A 150 -2.16 -4.76 12.59
N ALA A 151 -0.97 -4.35 13.01
CA ALA A 151 0.04 -3.75 12.14
C ALA A 151 1.37 -4.51 12.17
N ILE A 152 2.01 -4.68 11.01
CA ILE A 152 3.42 -5.08 10.91
C ILE A 152 4.26 -3.92 10.40
N PHE A 153 5.53 -3.88 10.84
CA PHE A 153 6.47 -2.81 10.48
C PHE A 153 7.61 -3.37 9.63
N LEU A 154 7.76 -2.83 8.43
CA LEU A 154 8.75 -3.28 7.46
C LEU A 154 9.66 -2.11 7.06
N ASP A 155 10.98 -2.28 7.14
CA ASP A 155 11.95 -1.31 6.65
C ASP A 155 12.18 -1.52 5.15
N VAL A 156 11.51 -0.67 4.34
CA VAL A 156 11.65 -0.66 2.88
C VAL A 156 12.80 0.23 2.42
N ALA A 157 13.31 1.11 3.27
CA ALA A 157 14.49 1.91 2.97
C ALA A 157 15.78 1.07 3.02
N ALA A 158 15.85 0.10 3.95
CA ALA A 158 16.99 -0.81 4.04
C ALA A 158 17.06 -1.75 2.84
N ASN A 159 15.93 -2.29 2.40
CA ASN A 159 15.85 -3.15 1.21
C ASN A 159 14.46 -3.04 0.56
N ALA A 160 14.39 -2.40 -0.59
CA ALA A 160 13.13 -2.10 -1.26
C ALA A 160 12.40 -3.35 -1.78
N THR A 161 13.11 -4.38 -2.22
CA THR A 161 12.52 -5.59 -2.85
C THR A 161 12.44 -6.79 -1.91
N ALA A 162 13.08 -6.70 -0.75
CA ALA A 162 12.98 -7.67 0.32
C ALA A 162 12.97 -6.94 1.67
N PRO A 163 11.85 -6.26 2.01
CA PRO A 163 11.75 -5.45 3.22
C PRO A 163 12.09 -6.21 4.48
N VAL A 164 12.71 -5.50 5.42
CA VAL A 164 13.19 -6.08 6.67
C VAL A 164 12.08 -5.96 7.73
N TYR A 165 11.69 -7.07 8.33
CA TYR A 165 10.71 -7.07 9.42
C TYR A 165 11.32 -6.46 10.70
N LEU A 166 10.61 -5.50 11.30
CA LEU A 166 11.05 -4.80 12.51
C LEU A 166 10.23 -5.16 13.75
N GLY A 167 8.98 -5.57 13.58
CA GLY A 167 8.07 -5.90 14.68
C GLY A 167 6.62 -5.72 14.25
N GLU A 168 5.73 -5.86 15.24
CA GLU A 168 4.29 -5.76 15.05
C GLU A 168 3.61 -5.16 16.29
N TRP A 169 2.40 -4.61 16.08
CA TRP A 169 1.43 -4.25 17.11
C TRP A 169 0.11 -4.92 16.74
N ASP A 170 -0.39 -5.80 17.61
CA ASP A 170 -1.47 -6.73 17.26
C ASP A 170 -2.56 -6.78 18.34
N ASP A 171 -2.75 -5.66 19.08
CA ASP A 171 -3.74 -5.59 20.15
C ASP A 171 -5.18 -5.42 19.61
N GLU A 172 -5.35 -4.79 18.42
CA GLU A 172 -6.65 -4.52 17.81
C GLU A 172 -6.56 -4.56 16.28
N TYR A 173 -7.69 -4.88 15.62
CA TYR A 173 -7.79 -4.73 14.16
C TYR A 173 -7.64 -3.27 13.74
N ILE A 174 -6.70 -3.00 12.84
CA ILE A 174 -6.49 -1.66 12.29
C ILE A 174 -7.06 -1.60 10.87
N HIS A 175 -8.11 -0.80 10.69
CA HIS A 175 -8.70 -0.57 9.37
C HIS A 175 -7.86 0.41 8.55
N ASP A 176 -7.43 1.51 9.17
CA ASP A 176 -6.66 2.57 8.53
C ASP A 176 -5.71 3.20 9.55
N GLY A 177 -4.58 3.74 9.09
CA GLY A 177 -3.64 4.35 9.98
C GLY A 177 -2.56 5.17 9.27
N MET A 178 -1.80 5.86 10.08
CA MET A 178 -0.60 6.57 9.64
C MET A 178 0.44 6.58 10.76
N ALA A 179 1.69 6.82 10.39
CA ALA A 179 2.74 7.04 11.37
C ALA A 179 3.55 8.30 11.04
N ARG A 180 4.04 8.95 12.06
CA ARG A 180 4.95 10.08 11.93
C ARG A 180 5.91 10.15 13.12
N GLY A 181 7.20 10.19 12.84
CA GLY A 181 8.22 10.05 13.88
C GLY A 181 8.06 8.73 14.62
N ASP A 182 7.99 8.80 15.93
CA ASP A 182 7.85 7.63 16.79
C ASP A 182 6.39 7.34 17.20
N THR A 183 5.41 7.85 16.45
CA THR A 183 3.99 7.70 16.80
C THR A 183 3.20 7.14 15.63
N MET A 184 2.47 6.04 15.88
CA MET A 184 1.47 5.48 15.01
C MET A 184 0.06 5.87 15.48
N TYR A 185 -0.79 6.24 14.54
CA TYR A 185 -2.21 6.54 14.75
C TYR A 185 -3.02 5.45 14.04
N ALA A 186 -3.74 4.65 14.82
CA ALA A 186 -4.44 3.46 14.34
C ALA A 186 -5.95 3.62 14.48
N GLY A 187 -6.68 3.60 13.37
CA GLY A 187 -8.13 3.64 13.31
C GLY A 187 -8.72 2.23 13.46
N CYS A 188 -9.17 1.87 14.65
CA CYS A 188 -9.69 0.54 14.98
C CYS A 188 -11.22 0.54 14.92
N ILE A 189 -11.78 0.25 13.75
CA ILE A 189 -13.24 0.43 13.49
C ILE A 189 -14.12 -0.50 14.32
N TYR A 190 -13.64 -1.69 14.65
CA TYR A 190 -14.44 -2.63 15.48
C TYR A 190 -14.45 -2.25 16.96
N ALA A 191 -13.35 -1.69 17.47
CA ALA A 191 -13.28 -1.09 18.80
C ALA A 191 -14.03 0.25 18.84
N GLY A 192 -14.18 0.94 17.71
CA GLY A 192 -14.74 2.30 17.62
C GLY A 192 -13.80 3.36 18.20
N GLU A 193 -12.50 3.12 18.18
CA GLU A 193 -11.47 3.91 18.83
C GLU A 193 -10.33 4.28 17.87
N LEU A 194 -9.65 5.37 18.21
CA LEU A 194 -8.35 5.75 17.65
C LEU A 194 -7.28 5.47 18.70
N PHE A 195 -6.37 4.56 18.38
CA PHE A 195 -5.19 4.31 19.20
C PHE A 195 -4.03 5.20 18.78
N VAL A 196 -3.28 5.67 19.76
CA VAL A 196 -2.04 6.42 19.58
C VAL A 196 -0.95 5.58 20.23
N VAL A 197 -0.09 4.99 19.41
CA VAL A 197 0.88 3.98 19.82
C VAL A 197 2.28 4.55 19.69
N ASP A 198 3.09 4.43 20.74
CA ASP A 198 4.52 4.70 20.70
C ASP A 198 5.21 3.55 19.94
N VAL A 199 5.81 3.88 18.81
CA VAL A 199 6.53 2.96 17.93
C VAL A 199 8.03 3.32 17.84
N SER A 200 8.56 4.02 18.85
CA SER A 200 10.01 4.32 18.95
C SER A 200 10.86 3.04 19.00
N ASP A 201 10.37 2.02 19.73
CA ASP A 201 10.89 0.65 19.66
C ASP A 201 9.91 -0.23 18.86
N LYS A 202 10.23 -0.49 17.61
CA LYS A 202 9.39 -1.32 16.71
C LYS A 202 9.24 -2.77 17.18
N ASN A 203 10.15 -3.25 18.05
CA ASN A 203 10.06 -4.61 18.64
C ASN A 203 9.13 -4.69 19.85
N ASN A 204 8.78 -3.54 20.43
CA ASN A 204 7.97 -3.47 21.64
C ASN A 204 7.13 -2.18 21.66
N PRO A 205 6.23 -1.99 20.68
CA PRO A 205 5.35 -0.84 20.61
C PRO A 205 4.36 -0.80 21.79
N SER A 206 3.93 0.38 22.23
CA SER A 206 3.11 0.56 23.43
C SER A 206 2.15 1.77 23.40
#